data_25b710c85909663f6eed99db4f466f97
#
_entry.id   25b710c85909663f6eed99db4f466f97
#
_cell.length_a   1.000
_cell.length_b   1.000
_cell.length_c   1.000
_cell.angle_alpha   90.00
_cell.angle_beta   90.00
_cell.angle_gamma   90.00
#
_symmetry.space_group_name_H-M   'P 1'
#
loop_
_entity.id
_entity.type
_entity.pdbx_description
1 polymer ?
#
loop_
_entity_poly.entity_id
_entity_poly.type
_entity_poly.pdbx_seq_one_letter_code
_entity_poly.pdbx_strand_id
1 'polypeptide(L)'
;RDPHYGAAVIYIFIFYFYGDHRYLHLNWKKQLPRKPNEDEQRAFESLYTTNPVTGEKMLDYRQLNYKYEVYDYTTAALRRNRLNPDERNLNTDVTINPNEVVMISKDTAFVDDEGRIVRQTINRPLSGPWDFLNTYIVNVYPDTTVWVNDFRNSENETYLRNYFSNPTYNDYPVVGVTWEQANAFCAWRTDYLLKGLGSEARYVQRYRLPTEAEWEYAARGKEGTEFPWEQNDVKSGEGCFYANFKPDRGNYTQDGNLITSKVGIYNANSNGLFDMAGNVAEWTSTVYTDAGVDAMNDLNPQLEYKAAKEDPYSLKKKSVRGGSWKDPESLIRSAWRTWEYQNQPRSYIGFRCVRSLASPSSVKQKKSKKR
;
A
#
# COMPACT_ATOMS: atom_id res chain seq x y z
N ARG A 1 16.93 -19.90 5.67
CA ARG A 1 16.89 -18.53 5.13
C ARG A 1 17.04 -18.66 3.62
N ASP A 2 15.97 -18.47 2.89
CA ASP A 2 16.01 -18.53 1.45
C ASP A 2 16.01 -17.08 0.92
N PRO A 3 17.16 -16.52 0.51
CA PRO A 3 17.25 -15.14 0.03
C PRO A 3 16.67 -14.94 -1.36
N HIS A 4 16.20 -16.01 -2.02
CA HIS A 4 15.93 -16.02 -3.44
C HIS A 4 14.53 -15.55 -3.81
N TYR A 5 13.56 -15.67 -2.91
CA TYR A 5 12.18 -15.21 -3.17
C TYR A 5 12.03 -13.68 -3.22
N GLY A 6 12.89 -12.93 -2.55
CA GLY A 6 12.81 -11.46 -2.52
C GLY A 6 13.17 -10.76 -3.83
N ALA A 7 14.07 -11.32 -4.61
CA ALA A 7 14.61 -10.64 -5.80
C ALA A 7 13.61 -10.58 -6.97
N ALA A 8 12.92 -11.67 -7.27
CA ALA A 8 12.00 -11.75 -8.40
C ALA A 8 10.72 -10.90 -8.20
N VAL A 9 10.24 -10.83 -6.96
CA VAL A 9 9.07 -10.04 -6.58
C VAL A 9 9.35 -8.54 -6.64
N ILE A 10 10.55 -8.13 -6.25
CA ILE A 10 11.00 -6.72 -6.33
C ILE A 10 10.83 -6.18 -7.75
N TYR A 11 11.00 -7.02 -8.77
CA TYR A 11 10.97 -6.61 -10.16
C TYR A 11 9.57 -6.21 -10.66
N ILE A 12 8.50 -6.88 -10.23
CA ILE A 12 7.14 -6.62 -10.72
C ILE A 12 6.57 -5.35 -10.11
N PHE A 13 6.82 -5.09 -8.82
CA PHE A 13 6.38 -3.85 -8.19
C PHE A 13 7.03 -2.59 -8.81
N ILE A 14 8.24 -2.69 -9.33
CA ILE A 14 8.95 -1.55 -9.94
C ILE A 14 8.31 -1.14 -11.27
N PHE A 15 7.82 -2.09 -12.07
CA PHE A 15 7.29 -1.78 -13.40
C PHE A 15 5.96 -1.03 -13.39
N TYR A 16 5.15 -1.22 -12.37
CA TYR A 16 3.75 -0.78 -12.40
C TYR A 16 3.42 0.42 -11.49
N PHE A 17 4.38 0.89 -10.68
CA PHE A 17 4.05 1.81 -9.60
C PHE A 17 4.71 3.18 -9.67
N TYR A 18 5.45 3.51 -10.71
CA TYR A 18 6.24 4.74 -10.72
C TYR A 18 6.02 5.65 -11.92
N GLY A 19 5.33 6.78 -11.69
CA GLY A 19 5.41 7.96 -12.51
C GLY A 19 6.59 8.91 -12.21
N ASP A 20 7.51 8.54 -11.31
CA ASP A 20 8.72 9.35 -11.07
C ASP A 20 9.88 8.85 -11.94
N HIS A 21 9.98 9.42 -13.14
CA HIS A 21 10.98 9.08 -14.17
C HIS A 21 12.45 9.17 -13.71
N ARG A 22 12.75 9.80 -12.58
CA ARG A 22 14.13 9.99 -12.10
C ARG A 22 14.74 8.75 -11.46
N TYR A 23 13.96 7.73 -11.10
CA TYR A 23 14.43 6.54 -10.38
C TYR A 23 14.22 5.22 -11.11
N LEU A 24 13.70 5.23 -12.34
CA LEU A 24 13.08 4.05 -12.95
C LEU A 24 13.81 3.39 -14.08
N HIS A 25 14.89 3.90 -14.51
CA HIS A 25 15.72 3.12 -15.41
C HIS A 25 16.65 2.17 -14.63
N LEU A 26 16.05 1.24 -13.89
CA LEU A 26 16.76 0.08 -13.41
C LEU A 26 17.25 -0.68 -14.65
N ASN A 27 18.55 -0.59 -14.90
CA ASN A 27 19.15 -1.36 -15.97
C ASN A 27 19.25 -2.82 -15.52
N TRP A 28 18.22 -3.58 -15.84
CA TRP A 28 18.06 -5.00 -15.52
C TRP A 28 19.30 -5.84 -15.82
N LYS A 29 20.00 -5.50 -16.90
CA LYS A 29 21.26 -6.16 -17.29
C LYS A 29 22.39 -5.93 -16.29
N LYS A 30 22.32 -4.89 -15.45
CA LYS A 30 23.35 -4.58 -14.44
C LYS A 30 23.03 -5.13 -13.05
N GLN A 31 21.78 -5.47 -12.76
CA GLN A 31 21.34 -5.91 -11.43
C GLN A 31 21.20 -7.42 -11.28
N LEU A 32 21.05 -8.13 -12.38
CA LEU A 32 21.18 -9.59 -12.36
C LEU A 32 22.64 -9.95 -12.12
N PRO A 33 22.94 -10.90 -11.22
CA PRO A 33 24.28 -11.45 -11.11
C PRO A 33 24.78 -11.86 -12.50
N ARG A 34 26.01 -11.53 -12.85
CA ARG A 34 26.58 -11.87 -14.18
C ARG A 34 26.53 -13.37 -14.50
N LYS A 35 26.51 -14.19 -13.46
CA LYS A 35 26.26 -15.65 -13.52
C LYS A 35 25.51 -16.01 -12.25
N PRO A 36 24.18 -16.27 -12.32
CA PRO A 36 23.44 -16.81 -11.19
C PRO A 36 24.04 -18.16 -10.80
N ASN A 37 24.10 -18.45 -9.52
CA ASN A 37 24.45 -19.78 -9.05
C ASN A 37 23.31 -20.77 -9.39
N GLU A 38 23.54 -22.07 -9.23
CA GLU A 38 22.57 -23.10 -9.61
C GLU A 38 21.24 -22.98 -8.84
N ASP A 39 21.27 -22.52 -7.57
CA ASP A 39 20.07 -22.32 -6.77
C ASP A 39 19.29 -21.10 -7.23
N GLU A 40 19.97 -20.01 -7.56
CA GLU A 40 19.37 -18.83 -8.16
C GLU A 40 18.75 -19.15 -9.52
N GLN A 41 19.43 -19.93 -10.34
CA GLN A 41 18.91 -20.33 -11.63
C GLN A 41 17.67 -21.21 -11.50
N ARG A 42 17.66 -22.19 -10.58
CA ARG A 42 16.47 -23.00 -10.26
C ARG A 42 15.31 -22.15 -9.75
N ALA A 43 15.59 -21.19 -8.87
CA ALA A 43 14.59 -20.25 -8.36
C ALA A 43 13.99 -19.38 -9.49
N PHE A 44 14.81 -18.90 -10.43
CA PHE A 44 14.30 -18.19 -11.61
C PHE A 44 13.49 -19.09 -12.55
N GLU A 45 13.91 -20.33 -12.73
CA GLU A 45 13.17 -21.27 -13.57
C GLU A 45 11.80 -21.63 -12.98
N SER A 46 11.70 -21.72 -11.66
CA SER A 46 10.43 -21.99 -10.95
C SER A 46 9.39 -20.88 -11.10
N LEU A 47 9.81 -19.66 -11.45
CA LEU A 47 8.88 -18.54 -11.72
C LEU A 47 8.13 -18.68 -13.05
N TYR A 48 8.51 -19.65 -13.87
CA TYR A 48 7.91 -19.82 -15.19
C TYR A 48 7.15 -21.12 -15.28
N THR A 49 6.05 -21.07 -16.00
CA THR A 49 5.28 -22.24 -16.42
C THR A 49 5.21 -22.29 -17.94
N THR A 50 4.92 -23.43 -18.49
CA THR A 50 4.74 -23.58 -19.94
C THR A 50 3.24 -23.56 -20.25
N ASN A 51 2.85 -22.71 -21.20
CA ASN A 51 1.48 -22.69 -21.68
C ASN A 51 1.17 -24.06 -22.33
N PRO A 52 0.18 -24.80 -21.85
CA PRO A 52 -0.12 -26.15 -22.35
C PRO A 52 -0.63 -26.17 -23.79
N VAL A 53 -1.08 -25.00 -24.31
CA VAL A 53 -1.63 -24.90 -25.68
C VAL A 53 -0.57 -24.41 -26.67
N THR A 54 0.17 -23.35 -26.31
CA THR A 54 1.15 -22.73 -27.23
C THR A 54 2.56 -23.25 -27.05
N GLY A 55 2.87 -23.93 -25.93
CA GLY A 55 4.21 -24.36 -25.56
C GLY A 55 5.15 -23.22 -25.14
N GLU A 56 4.64 -21.99 -25.07
CA GLU A 56 5.45 -20.84 -24.71
C GLU A 56 5.71 -20.76 -23.20
N LYS A 57 6.91 -20.36 -22.83
CA LYS A 57 7.30 -20.12 -21.44
C LYS A 57 6.68 -18.80 -20.99
N MET A 58 5.87 -18.85 -19.94
CA MET A 58 5.19 -17.69 -19.39
C MET A 58 5.42 -17.58 -17.87
N LEU A 59 5.37 -16.38 -17.36
CA LEU A 59 5.54 -16.12 -15.93
C LEU A 59 4.35 -16.71 -15.13
N ASP A 60 4.66 -17.52 -14.12
CA ASP A 60 3.65 -17.98 -13.17
C ASP A 60 3.47 -16.95 -12.06
N TYR A 61 2.48 -16.06 -12.24
CA TYR A 61 2.18 -15.00 -11.29
C TYR A 61 1.83 -15.51 -9.88
N ARG A 62 1.45 -16.78 -9.72
CA ARG A 62 1.17 -17.41 -8.42
C ARG A 62 2.42 -17.56 -7.57
N GLN A 63 3.60 -17.58 -8.19
CA GLN A 63 4.90 -17.67 -7.54
C GLN A 63 5.44 -16.30 -7.10
N LEU A 64 4.80 -15.20 -7.46
CA LEU A 64 5.26 -13.86 -7.16
C LEU A 64 4.86 -13.44 -5.75
N ASN A 65 5.53 -14.02 -4.75
CA ASN A 65 5.25 -13.82 -3.34
C ASN A 65 6.34 -12.94 -2.71
N TYR A 66 5.93 -11.90 -1.98
CA TYR A 66 6.82 -11.06 -1.20
C TYR A 66 6.65 -11.36 0.29
N LYS A 67 7.75 -11.74 0.93
CA LYS A 67 7.84 -11.95 2.38
C LYS A 67 8.43 -10.72 3.04
N TYR A 68 7.75 -10.19 4.04
CA TYR A 68 8.24 -9.07 4.83
C TYR A 68 7.88 -9.24 6.32
N GLU A 69 8.59 -8.49 7.15
CA GLU A 69 8.40 -8.51 8.59
C GLU A 69 8.06 -7.11 9.08
N VAL A 70 7.12 -7.03 10.01
CA VAL A 70 6.68 -5.77 10.64
C VAL A 70 6.76 -5.93 12.14
N TYR A 71 7.49 -4.99 12.78
CA TYR A 71 7.54 -4.93 14.22
C TYR A 71 6.29 -4.22 14.76
N ASP A 72 5.55 -4.88 15.62
CA ASP A 72 4.35 -4.34 16.25
C ASP A 72 4.73 -3.45 17.44
N TYR A 73 5.03 -2.20 17.14
CA TYR A 73 5.37 -1.19 18.13
C TYR A 73 4.21 -0.89 19.09
N THR A 74 2.97 -0.99 18.62
CA THR A 74 1.78 -0.71 19.42
C THR A 74 1.65 -1.71 20.54
N THR A 75 1.71 -3.01 20.22
CA THR A 75 1.68 -4.08 21.21
C THR A 75 2.92 -4.05 22.11
N ALA A 76 4.10 -3.80 21.53
CA ALA A 76 5.35 -3.72 22.29
C ALA A 76 5.36 -2.55 23.29
N ALA A 77 4.72 -1.42 22.98
CA ALA A 77 4.65 -0.24 23.84
C ALA A 77 3.70 -0.40 25.04
N LEU A 78 2.81 -1.40 25.02
CA LEU A 78 1.92 -1.64 26.15
C LEU A 78 2.72 -1.98 27.40
N ARG A 79 2.39 -1.33 28.52
CA ARG A 79 3.09 -1.49 29.78
C ARG A 79 3.22 -2.96 30.21
N ARG A 80 2.13 -3.73 30.12
CA ARG A 80 2.11 -5.16 30.48
C ARG A 80 3.09 -6.00 29.65
N ASN A 81 3.46 -5.53 28.45
CA ASN A 81 4.31 -6.24 27.48
C ASN A 81 5.79 -5.81 27.58
N ARG A 82 6.15 -4.99 28.56
CA ARG A 82 7.56 -4.66 28.80
C ARG A 82 8.35 -5.91 29.15
N LEU A 83 9.51 -6.04 28.51
CA LEU A 83 10.39 -7.21 28.71
C LEU A 83 10.93 -7.28 30.14
N ASN A 84 11.24 -6.13 30.74
CA ASN A 84 11.62 -6.05 32.13
C ASN A 84 10.35 -6.02 33.02
N PRO A 85 10.09 -7.05 33.86
CA PRO A 85 8.92 -7.09 34.73
C PRO A 85 8.82 -5.91 35.68
N ASP A 86 9.93 -5.38 36.19
CA ASP A 86 9.97 -4.28 37.15
C ASP A 86 9.43 -2.98 36.53
N GLU A 87 9.59 -2.82 35.20
CA GLU A 87 9.10 -1.65 34.49
C GLU A 87 7.58 -1.68 34.24
N ARG A 88 6.92 -2.82 34.44
CA ARG A 88 5.47 -2.96 34.24
C ARG A 88 4.66 -2.15 35.24
N ASN A 89 5.18 -1.95 36.43
CA ASN A 89 4.50 -1.28 37.55
C ASN A 89 5.00 0.16 37.79
N LEU A 90 5.89 0.69 36.98
CA LEU A 90 6.38 2.06 37.13
C LEU A 90 5.29 3.09 36.88
N ASN A 91 5.13 4.03 37.82
CA ASN A 91 4.22 5.19 37.74
C ASN A 91 2.75 4.80 37.46
N THR A 92 2.23 3.82 38.19
CA THR A 92 0.84 3.37 38.06
C THR A 92 0.25 2.93 39.40
N ASP A 93 -1.04 3.18 39.58
CA ASP A 93 -1.84 2.71 40.72
C ASP A 93 -2.33 1.27 40.50
N VAL A 94 -2.19 0.74 39.28
CA VAL A 94 -2.58 -0.63 38.92
C VAL A 94 -1.38 -1.55 39.04
N THR A 95 -1.44 -2.50 39.96
CA THR A 95 -0.38 -3.49 40.16
C THR A 95 -0.54 -4.65 39.18
N ILE A 96 0.44 -4.82 38.33
CA ILE A 96 0.57 -5.98 37.43
C ILE A 96 1.47 -7.01 38.14
N ASN A 97 1.01 -8.25 38.24
CA ASN A 97 1.83 -9.31 38.85
C ASN A 97 3.13 -9.50 38.04
N PRO A 98 4.31 -9.24 38.60
CA PRO A 98 5.57 -9.35 37.86
C PRO A 98 5.88 -10.78 37.41
N ASN A 99 5.30 -11.78 38.07
CA ASN A 99 5.49 -13.20 37.77
C ASN A 99 4.45 -13.74 36.77
N GLU A 100 3.51 -12.89 36.32
CA GLU A 100 2.51 -13.28 35.33
C GLU A 100 3.18 -13.53 33.96
N VAL A 101 2.90 -14.69 33.39
CA VAL A 101 3.35 -15.01 32.03
C VAL A 101 2.53 -14.18 31.03
N VAL A 102 3.14 -13.20 30.42
CA VAL A 102 2.51 -12.39 29.38
C VAL A 102 2.46 -13.19 28.08
N MET A 103 1.24 -13.41 27.57
CA MET A 103 1.03 -14.06 26.29
C MET A 103 0.93 -13.01 25.19
N ILE A 104 1.66 -13.23 24.09
CA ILE A 104 1.67 -12.38 22.90
C ILE A 104 1.10 -13.14 21.72
N SER A 105 0.17 -12.51 21.03
CA SER A 105 -0.34 -12.96 19.74
C SER A 105 0.57 -12.46 18.64
N LYS A 106 1.06 -13.34 17.80
CA LYS A 106 1.99 -13.04 16.71
C LYS A 106 1.47 -13.60 15.40
N ASP A 107 1.36 -12.76 14.39
CA ASP A 107 1.06 -13.19 13.03
C ASP A 107 2.31 -13.82 12.40
N THR A 108 2.14 -14.97 11.80
CA THR A 108 3.19 -15.64 11.04
C THR A 108 2.64 -16.20 9.74
N ALA A 109 3.49 -16.21 8.72
CA ALA A 109 3.17 -16.78 7.42
C ALA A 109 4.37 -17.61 6.91
N PHE A 110 4.06 -18.70 6.24
CA PHE A 110 5.04 -19.54 5.55
C PHE A 110 4.40 -20.11 4.27
N VAL A 111 5.23 -20.65 3.41
CA VAL A 111 4.78 -21.39 2.22
C VAL A 111 4.87 -22.87 2.56
N ASP A 112 3.79 -23.60 2.36
CA ASP A 112 3.75 -25.05 2.58
C ASP A 112 4.41 -25.83 1.44
N ASP A 113 4.50 -27.15 1.58
CA ASP A 113 5.13 -28.04 0.59
C ASP A 113 4.39 -28.03 -0.77
N GLU A 114 3.11 -27.65 -0.78
CA GLU A 114 2.32 -27.49 -1.99
C GLU A 114 2.41 -26.08 -2.60
N GLY A 115 3.24 -25.21 -2.04
CA GLY A 115 3.44 -23.82 -2.52
C GLY A 115 2.34 -22.84 -2.12
N ARG A 116 1.46 -23.19 -1.17
CA ARG A 116 0.37 -22.33 -0.70
C ARG A 116 0.85 -21.47 0.48
N ILE A 117 0.40 -20.21 0.49
CA ILE A 117 0.65 -19.30 1.62
C ILE A 117 -0.26 -19.71 2.79
N VAL A 118 0.36 -20.20 3.85
CA VAL A 118 -0.31 -20.49 5.12
C VAL A 118 -0.09 -19.31 6.07
N ARG A 119 -1.17 -18.77 6.61
CA ARG A 119 -1.16 -17.68 7.58
C ARG A 119 -1.79 -18.16 8.87
N GLN A 120 -1.16 -17.85 9.98
CA GLN A 120 -1.68 -18.21 11.29
C GLN A 120 -1.27 -17.17 12.34
N THR A 121 -2.11 -16.97 13.34
CA THR A 121 -1.78 -16.21 14.53
C THR A 121 -1.42 -17.22 15.64
N ILE A 122 -0.20 -17.12 16.13
CA ILE A 122 0.29 -17.98 17.22
C ILE A 122 0.34 -17.20 18.53
N ASN A 123 -0.16 -17.83 19.60
CA ASN A 123 -0.05 -17.28 20.95
C ASN A 123 1.14 -17.94 21.65
N ARG A 124 2.06 -17.13 22.17
CA ARG A 124 3.26 -17.62 22.85
C ARG A 124 3.64 -16.72 24.03
N PRO A 125 4.34 -17.27 25.04
CA PRO A 125 4.90 -16.47 26.10
C PRO A 125 5.88 -15.43 25.57
N LEU A 126 5.81 -14.21 26.10
CA LEU A 126 6.77 -13.14 25.80
C LEU A 126 8.15 -13.52 26.32
N SER A 127 9.12 -13.66 25.42
CA SER A 127 10.50 -14.05 25.74
C SER A 127 11.54 -13.06 25.23
N GLY A 128 11.17 -12.21 24.26
CA GLY A 128 12.09 -11.23 23.69
C GLY A 128 11.45 -10.28 22.68
N PRO A 129 12.21 -9.32 22.16
CA PRO A 129 11.67 -8.33 21.22
C PRO A 129 11.20 -8.95 19.89
N TRP A 130 11.70 -10.10 19.51
CA TRP A 130 11.27 -10.83 18.30
C TRP A 130 9.83 -11.37 18.39
N ASP A 131 9.23 -11.43 19.60
CA ASP A 131 7.84 -11.85 19.75
C ASP A 131 6.85 -10.82 19.20
N PHE A 132 7.29 -9.58 19.01
CA PHE A 132 6.52 -8.50 18.37
C PHE A 132 6.77 -8.40 16.86
N LEU A 133 7.56 -9.30 16.26
CA LEU A 133 7.89 -9.27 14.85
C LEU A 133 6.94 -10.16 14.07
N ASN A 134 5.91 -9.57 13.48
CA ASN A 134 4.93 -10.24 12.63
C ASN A 134 5.52 -10.54 11.25
N THR A 135 5.23 -11.71 10.70
CA THR A 135 5.70 -12.13 9.37
C THR A 135 4.53 -12.27 8.42
N TYR A 136 4.65 -11.66 7.25
CA TYR A 136 3.64 -11.70 6.19
C TYR A 136 4.24 -12.20 4.89
N ILE A 137 3.46 -12.99 4.15
CA ILE A 137 3.74 -13.37 2.77
C ILE A 137 2.52 -13.00 1.95
N VAL A 138 2.73 -12.21 0.92
CA VAL A 138 1.66 -11.68 0.06
C VAL A 138 2.03 -11.94 -1.39
N ASN A 139 1.11 -12.54 -2.15
CA ASN A 139 1.23 -12.55 -3.61
C ASN A 139 1.04 -11.13 -4.11
N VAL A 140 1.97 -10.66 -4.94
CA VAL A 140 2.03 -9.23 -5.31
C VAL A 140 1.48 -8.92 -6.69
N TYR A 141 1.08 -9.94 -7.45
CA TYR A 141 0.52 -9.71 -8.76
C TYR A 141 -0.90 -9.15 -8.65
N PRO A 142 -1.23 -8.05 -9.33
CA PRO A 142 -2.56 -7.49 -9.31
C PRO A 142 -3.58 -8.46 -9.92
N ASP A 143 -4.80 -8.43 -9.43
CA ASP A 143 -5.90 -9.18 -10.04
C ASP A 143 -6.37 -8.47 -11.32
N THR A 144 -5.99 -9.01 -12.46
CA THR A 144 -6.37 -8.46 -13.76
C THR A 144 -7.84 -8.68 -14.09
N THR A 145 -8.49 -9.66 -13.44
CA THR A 145 -9.90 -9.99 -13.70
C THR A 145 -10.88 -8.93 -13.25
N VAL A 146 -10.42 -7.97 -12.41
CA VAL A 146 -11.25 -6.83 -11.95
C VAL A 146 -11.86 -6.03 -13.10
N TRP A 147 -11.18 -5.94 -14.25
CA TRP A 147 -11.67 -5.21 -15.41
C TRP A 147 -12.95 -5.80 -15.98
N VAL A 148 -13.14 -7.09 -15.85
CA VAL A 148 -14.36 -7.80 -16.30
C VAL A 148 -15.36 -7.97 -15.15
N ASN A 149 -14.87 -8.26 -13.94
CA ASN A 149 -15.73 -8.56 -12.79
C ASN A 149 -16.47 -7.31 -12.28
N ASP A 150 -15.85 -6.14 -12.28
CA ASP A 150 -16.46 -4.90 -11.83
C ASP A 150 -17.50 -4.36 -12.82
N PHE A 151 -17.37 -4.70 -14.12
CA PHE A 151 -18.24 -4.22 -15.20
C PHE A 151 -18.64 -5.36 -16.14
N ARG A 152 -19.49 -6.26 -15.68
CA ARG A 152 -19.84 -7.53 -16.35
C ARG A 152 -20.38 -7.41 -17.77
N ASN A 153 -20.94 -6.28 -18.16
CA ASN A 153 -21.55 -6.08 -19.47
C ASN A 153 -20.71 -5.17 -20.39
N SER A 154 -19.45 -4.93 -20.03
CA SER A 154 -18.54 -4.10 -20.80
C SER A 154 -17.50 -4.97 -21.53
N GLU A 155 -17.09 -4.55 -22.73
CA GLU A 155 -16.05 -5.21 -23.52
C GLU A 155 -14.64 -4.88 -22.98
N ASN A 156 -14.43 -5.04 -21.67
CA ASN A 156 -13.18 -4.69 -20.99
C ASN A 156 -12.09 -5.77 -21.05
N GLU A 157 -12.26 -6.81 -21.86
CA GLU A 157 -11.24 -7.86 -22.03
C GLU A 157 -9.90 -7.32 -22.52
N THR A 158 -9.89 -6.25 -23.28
CA THR A 158 -8.67 -5.59 -23.73
C THR A 158 -7.83 -5.09 -22.54
N TYR A 159 -8.46 -4.52 -21.52
CA TYR A 159 -7.78 -4.04 -20.32
C TYR A 159 -7.29 -5.19 -19.45
N LEU A 160 -8.10 -6.25 -19.31
CA LEU A 160 -7.69 -7.49 -18.64
C LEU A 160 -6.37 -8.02 -19.18
N ARG A 161 -6.18 -8.00 -20.49
CA ARG A 161 -4.98 -8.54 -21.16
C ARG A 161 -3.81 -7.55 -21.16
N ASN A 162 -4.08 -6.27 -21.34
CA ASN A 162 -3.06 -5.29 -21.71
C ASN A 162 -2.69 -4.31 -20.60
N TYR A 163 -3.55 -4.05 -19.62
CA TYR A 163 -3.31 -3.00 -18.63
C TYR A 163 -1.99 -3.17 -17.86
N PHE A 164 -1.61 -4.41 -17.54
CA PHE A 164 -0.39 -4.73 -16.81
C PHE A 164 0.75 -5.25 -17.68
N SER A 165 0.55 -5.43 -18.97
CA SER A 165 1.56 -5.99 -19.87
C SER A 165 2.00 -5.04 -20.98
N ASN A 166 1.16 -4.09 -21.38
CA ASN A 166 1.46 -3.16 -22.47
C ASN A 166 2.14 -1.89 -21.92
N PRO A 167 3.30 -1.49 -22.47
CA PRO A 167 4.04 -0.30 -22.07
C PRO A 167 3.25 1.01 -22.12
N THR A 168 2.17 1.08 -22.89
CA THR A 168 1.27 2.26 -22.96
C THR A 168 0.71 2.64 -21.59
N TYR A 169 0.54 1.65 -20.69
CA TYR A 169 -0.01 1.85 -19.34
C TYR A 169 1.07 2.04 -18.26
N ASN A 170 2.35 2.17 -18.60
CA ASN A 170 3.43 2.30 -17.61
C ASN A 170 3.26 3.51 -16.68
N ASP A 171 2.65 4.59 -17.18
CA ASP A 171 2.42 5.83 -16.42
C ASP A 171 1.01 5.91 -15.80
N TYR A 172 0.25 4.80 -15.87
CA TYR A 172 -1.11 4.73 -15.30
C TYR A 172 -1.06 4.21 -13.86
N PRO A 173 -2.06 4.53 -13.03
CA PRO A 173 -2.10 4.06 -11.65
C PRO A 173 -2.26 2.55 -11.60
N VAL A 174 -1.69 1.93 -10.58
CA VAL A 174 -1.99 0.52 -10.30
C VAL A 174 -3.42 0.38 -9.78
N VAL A 175 -4.09 -0.65 -10.26
CA VAL A 175 -5.43 -1.08 -9.82
C VAL A 175 -5.44 -2.59 -9.66
N GLY A 176 -6.55 -3.17 -9.20
CA GLY A 176 -6.63 -4.61 -9.01
C GLY A 176 -5.76 -5.11 -7.85
N VAL A 177 -5.45 -4.24 -6.88
CA VAL A 177 -4.65 -4.56 -5.71
C VAL A 177 -5.48 -4.51 -4.43
N THR A 178 -5.26 -5.49 -3.57
CA THR A 178 -5.86 -5.52 -2.24
C THR A 178 -5.14 -4.56 -1.29
N TRP A 179 -5.77 -4.24 -0.18
CA TRP A 179 -5.16 -3.46 0.90
C TRP A 179 -3.87 -4.12 1.43
N GLU A 180 -3.83 -5.45 1.51
CA GLU A 180 -2.62 -6.17 1.93
C GLU A 180 -1.48 -6.04 0.92
N GLN A 181 -1.77 -6.10 -0.37
CA GLN A 181 -0.78 -5.88 -1.43
C GLN A 181 -0.23 -4.45 -1.39
N ALA A 182 -1.08 -3.45 -1.14
CA ALA A 182 -0.65 -2.07 -0.97
C ALA A 182 0.30 -1.89 0.23
N ASN A 183 0.01 -2.55 1.37
CA ASN A 183 0.91 -2.56 2.53
C ASN A 183 2.24 -3.30 2.24
N ALA A 184 2.18 -4.43 1.53
CA ALA A 184 3.37 -5.15 1.09
C ALA A 184 4.29 -4.29 0.22
N PHE A 185 3.70 -3.49 -0.67
CA PHE A 185 4.45 -2.51 -1.46
C PHE A 185 5.13 -1.44 -0.58
N CYS A 186 4.42 -0.90 0.40
CA CYS A 186 5.01 0.07 1.34
C CYS A 186 6.21 -0.53 2.09
N ALA A 187 6.09 -1.78 2.52
CA ALA A 187 7.19 -2.51 3.16
C ALA A 187 8.38 -2.69 2.21
N TRP A 188 8.12 -3.17 1.00
CA TRP A 188 9.15 -3.31 -0.02
C TRP A 188 9.86 -1.99 -0.34
N ARG A 189 9.09 -0.91 -0.54
CA ARG A 189 9.64 0.43 -0.80
C ARG A 189 10.54 0.91 0.33
N THR A 190 10.18 0.58 1.58
CA THR A 190 10.99 0.85 2.75
C THR A 190 12.32 0.11 2.68
N ASP A 191 12.28 -1.20 2.46
CA ASP A 191 13.48 -2.04 2.43
C ASP A 191 14.41 -1.65 1.28
N TYR A 192 13.83 -1.28 0.13
CA TYR A 192 14.59 -0.77 -1.01
C TYR A 192 15.31 0.54 -0.67
N LEU A 193 14.61 1.50 -0.04
CA LEU A 193 15.20 2.76 0.40
C LEU A 193 16.31 2.55 1.42
N LEU A 194 16.08 1.70 2.43
CA LEU A 194 17.03 1.42 3.49
C LEU A 194 18.31 0.78 2.96
N LYS A 195 18.21 -0.12 1.97
CA LYS A 195 19.38 -0.70 1.29
C LYS A 195 20.23 0.35 0.58
N GLY A 196 19.59 1.37 -0.01
CA GLY A 196 20.28 2.47 -0.71
C GLY A 196 20.99 3.46 0.23
N LEU A 197 20.53 3.59 1.48
CA LEU A 197 21.00 4.59 2.43
C LEU A 197 22.13 4.10 3.36
N GLY A 198 22.38 2.80 3.45
CA GLY A 198 23.44 2.24 4.30
C GLY A 198 23.32 2.70 5.76
N SER A 199 24.35 3.37 6.29
CA SER A 199 24.38 3.82 7.70
C SER A 199 23.34 4.90 8.04
N GLU A 200 22.82 5.62 7.07
CA GLU A 200 21.80 6.65 7.27
C GLU A 200 20.38 6.06 7.39
N ALA A 201 20.21 4.79 7.08
CA ALA A 201 18.95 4.05 7.16
C ALA A 201 18.25 4.16 8.53
N ARG A 202 19.03 4.27 9.63
CA ARG A 202 18.51 4.39 11.01
C ARG A 202 17.64 5.62 11.28
N TYR A 203 17.74 6.65 10.43
CA TYR A 203 16.97 7.90 10.57
C TYR A 203 15.73 7.94 9.71
N VAL A 204 15.49 6.92 8.92
CA VAL A 204 14.41 6.90 7.93
C VAL A 204 13.21 6.15 8.50
N GLN A 205 12.07 6.83 8.52
CA GLN A 205 10.80 6.21 8.86
C GLN A 205 10.30 5.31 7.71
N ARG A 206 9.54 4.28 8.07
CA ARG A 206 8.98 3.33 7.09
C ARG A 206 7.90 3.98 6.25
N TYR A 207 7.81 3.58 4.99
CA TYR A 207 6.63 3.86 4.17
C TYR A 207 5.44 3.07 4.69
N ARG A 208 4.27 3.67 4.61
CA ARG A 208 2.98 3.09 4.96
C ARG A 208 1.87 3.69 4.11
N LEU A 209 0.68 3.14 4.17
CA LEU A 209 -0.50 3.82 3.68
C LEU A 209 -0.79 5.07 4.55
N PRO A 210 -1.36 6.13 3.99
CA PRO A 210 -1.84 7.26 4.78
C PRO A 210 -3.00 6.82 5.68
N THR A 211 -3.13 7.44 6.84
CA THR A 211 -4.41 7.42 7.55
C THR A 211 -5.46 8.18 6.75
N GLU A 212 -6.73 7.95 7.03
CA GLU A 212 -7.82 8.70 6.40
C GLU A 212 -7.70 10.21 6.63
N ALA A 213 -7.34 10.62 7.87
CA ALA A 213 -7.14 12.01 8.23
C ALA A 213 -5.95 12.65 7.50
N GLU A 214 -4.81 11.93 7.41
CA GLU A 214 -3.65 12.40 6.64
C GLU A 214 -3.98 12.57 5.17
N TRP A 215 -4.73 11.63 4.60
CA TRP A 215 -5.13 11.67 3.21
C TRP A 215 -6.03 12.90 2.94
N GLU A 216 -7.04 13.12 3.78
CA GLU A 216 -7.95 14.27 3.66
C GLU A 216 -7.23 15.61 3.84
N TYR A 217 -6.36 15.71 4.85
CA TYR A 217 -5.52 16.89 5.06
C TYR A 217 -4.66 17.19 3.83
N ALA A 218 -4.05 16.15 3.25
CA ALA A 218 -3.23 16.27 2.06
C ALA A 218 -4.04 16.70 0.83
N ALA A 219 -5.27 16.20 0.69
CA ALA A 219 -6.17 16.53 -0.41
C ALA A 219 -6.68 17.97 -0.34
N ARG A 220 -7.11 18.42 0.84
CA ARG A 220 -7.67 19.78 1.04
C ARG A 220 -6.67 20.90 0.83
N GLY A 221 -5.38 20.58 0.85
CA GLY A 221 -4.35 21.59 0.67
C GLY A 221 -4.32 22.63 1.80
N LYS A 222 -3.84 23.83 1.48
CA LYS A 222 -3.78 24.96 2.42
C LYS A 222 -5.10 25.68 2.56
N GLU A 223 -5.92 25.64 1.54
CA GLU A 223 -7.18 26.37 1.41
C GLU A 223 -8.34 25.70 2.15
N GLY A 224 -8.24 24.39 2.41
CA GLY A 224 -9.29 23.61 3.06
C GLY A 224 -10.57 23.46 2.22
N THR A 225 -10.44 23.51 0.90
CA THR A 225 -11.52 23.53 -0.07
C THR A 225 -12.27 22.19 -0.20
N GLU A 226 -13.41 22.20 -0.85
CA GLU A 226 -14.24 21.02 -1.10
C GLU A 226 -13.54 20.02 -2.03
N PHE A 227 -12.84 20.54 -3.04
CA PHE A 227 -12.00 19.79 -3.96
C PHE A 227 -10.51 20.07 -3.69
N PRO A 228 -9.58 19.29 -4.25
CA PRO A 228 -8.14 19.54 -4.10
C PRO A 228 -7.63 20.79 -4.80
N TRP A 229 -8.48 21.57 -5.42
CA TRP A 229 -8.21 22.86 -6.09
C TRP A 229 -9.03 23.99 -5.48
N GLU A 230 -8.69 25.23 -5.83
CA GLU A 230 -9.28 26.44 -5.20
C GLU A 230 -10.76 26.68 -5.58
N GLN A 231 -11.16 26.24 -6.77
CA GLN A 231 -12.52 26.46 -7.28
C GLN A 231 -13.48 25.41 -6.72
N ASN A 232 -14.75 25.79 -6.56
CA ASN A 232 -15.82 24.85 -6.19
C ASN A 232 -16.49 24.18 -7.40
N ASP A 233 -15.88 24.30 -8.58
CA ASP A 233 -16.35 23.69 -9.82
C ASP A 233 -15.33 22.61 -10.26
N VAL A 234 -15.78 21.60 -10.98
CA VAL A 234 -14.94 20.55 -11.56
C VAL A 234 -14.34 20.91 -12.91
N LYS A 235 -14.73 22.09 -13.45
CA LYS A 235 -14.27 22.65 -14.73
C LYS A 235 -13.70 24.04 -14.56
N SER A 236 -12.69 24.36 -15.37
CA SER A 236 -12.24 25.74 -15.56
C SER A 236 -13.26 26.59 -16.33
N GLY A 237 -13.13 27.92 -16.29
CA GLY A 237 -13.91 28.80 -17.08
C GLY A 237 -13.79 28.57 -18.61
N GLU A 238 -12.73 27.88 -19.04
CA GLU A 238 -12.49 27.48 -20.44
C GLU A 238 -13.07 26.09 -20.75
N GLY A 239 -13.73 25.43 -19.77
CA GLY A 239 -14.35 24.11 -19.92
C GLY A 239 -13.45 22.90 -19.72
N CYS A 240 -12.17 23.11 -19.33
CA CYS A 240 -11.25 22.00 -19.03
C CYS A 240 -11.55 21.38 -17.67
N PHE A 241 -11.60 20.06 -17.57
CA PHE A 241 -11.78 19.35 -16.31
C PHE A 241 -10.52 19.39 -15.46
N TYR A 242 -10.69 19.37 -14.13
CA TYR A 242 -9.60 19.34 -13.14
C TYR A 242 -9.22 17.93 -12.68
N ALA A 243 -10.02 16.92 -13.02
CA ALA A 243 -9.80 15.54 -12.62
C ALA A 243 -10.40 14.56 -13.64
N ASN A 244 -9.95 13.30 -13.56
CA ASN A 244 -10.56 12.19 -14.28
C ASN A 244 -11.65 11.54 -13.41
N PHE A 245 -12.91 11.71 -13.80
CA PHE A 245 -14.08 11.17 -13.09
C PHE A 245 -15.19 10.90 -14.11
N LYS A 246 -16.34 10.42 -13.67
CA LYS A 246 -17.50 10.24 -14.54
C LYS A 246 -18.31 11.54 -14.61
N PRO A 247 -18.17 12.32 -15.69
CA PRO A 247 -18.96 13.54 -15.88
C PRO A 247 -20.46 13.24 -16.07
N ASP A 248 -21.21 14.19 -16.56
CA ASP A 248 -22.65 14.14 -16.71
C ASP A 248 -23.19 12.90 -17.45
N ARG A 249 -24.47 12.62 -17.23
CA ARG A 249 -25.19 11.53 -17.89
C ARG A 249 -25.11 11.65 -19.42
N GLY A 250 -24.70 10.56 -20.06
CA GLY A 250 -24.68 10.41 -21.52
C GLY A 250 -23.34 10.68 -22.18
N ASN A 251 -22.43 11.43 -21.57
CA ASN A 251 -21.07 11.63 -22.06
C ASN A 251 -20.03 11.36 -20.95
N TYR A 252 -19.76 10.09 -20.69
CA TYR A 252 -18.85 9.64 -19.63
C TYR A 252 -17.37 9.84 -19.95
N THR A 253 -17.05 10.30 -21.15
CA THR A 253 -15.68 10.57 -21.60
C THR A 253 -15.45 12.05 -21.86
N GLN A 254 -16.31 12.91 -21.34
CA GLN A 254 -16.19 14.35 -21.57
C GLN A 254 -14.92 14.94 -20.96
N ASP A 255 -14.37 14.33 -19.90
CA ASP A 255 -13.07 14.66 -19.31
C ASP A 255 -11.86 14.15 -20.12
N GLY A 256 -12.11 13.47 -21.25
CA GLY A 256 -11.09 12.91 -22.14
C GLY A 256 -10.68 11.46 -21.84
N ASN A 257 -11.23 10.83 -20.80
CA ASN A 257 -10.86 9.49 -20.39
C ASN A 257 -12.09 8.58 -20.23
N LEU A 258 -11.95 7.30 -20.58
CA LEU A 258 -12.99 6.30 -20.39
C LEU A 258 -12.76 5.47 -19.11
N ILE A 259 -11.50 5.30 -18.76
CA ILE A 259 -11.00 4.56 -17.59
C ILE A 259 -9.96 5.43 -16.87
N THR A 260 -9.02 4.81 -16.17
CA THR A 260 -7.87 5.50 -15.57
C THR A 260 -7.11 6.34 -16.60
N SER A 261 -6.50 7.40 -16.15
CA SER A 261 -5.61 8.25 -16.94
C SER A 261 -4.16 8.10 -16.45
N LYS A 262 -3.20 8.62 -17.23
CA LYS A 262 -1.82 8.75 -16.74
C LYS A 262 -1.79 9.59 -15.48
N VAL A 263 -0.93 9.22 -14.53
CA VAL A 263 -0.77 9.98 -13.29
C VAL A 263 -0.16 11.35 -13.56
N GLY A 264 -0.67 12.37 -12.85
CA GLY A 264 -0.11 13.72 -12.89
C GLY A 264 -0.41 14.51 -14.16
N ILE A 265 -1.43 14.14 -14.94
CA ILE A 265 -1.84 14.93 -16.12
C ILE A 265 -2.66 16.18 -15.74
N TYR A 266 -3.29 16.17 -14.58
CA TYR A 266 -4.01 17.33 -14.04
C TYR A 266 -3.10 18.14 -13.11
N ASN A 267 -3.53 19.35 -12.76
CA ASN A 267 -2.74 20.24 -11.90
C ASN A 267 -2.62 19.67 -10.47
N ALA A 268 -1.45 19.89 -9.87
CA ALA A 268 -1.25 19.58 -8.46
C ALA A 268 -2.05 20.53 -7.57
N ASN A 269 -2.46 20.06 -6.38
CA ASN A 269 -3.02 20.92 -5.35
C ASN A 269 -1.94 21.83 -4.71
N SER A 270 -2.33 22.70 -3.77
CA SER A 270 -1.40 23.63 -3.09
C SER A 270 -0.31 22.96 -2.26
N ASN A 271 -0.44 21.66 -1.96
CA ASN A 271 0.61 20.84 -1.35
C ASN A 271 1.54 20.18 -2.38
N GLY A 272 1.33 20.43 -3.70
CA GLY A 272 2.11 19.80 -4.76
C GLY A 272 1.74 18.35 -5.05
N LEU A 273 0.55 17.90 -4.64
CA LEU A 273 0.07 16.53 -4.83
C LEU A 273 -0.90 16.45 -6.01
N PHE A 274 -0.70 15.42 -6.85
CA PHE A 274 -1.51 15.16 -8.03
C PHE A 274 -2.57 14.10 -7.74
N ASP A 275 -3.64 14.10 -8.54
CA ASP A 275 -4.67 13.07 -8.57
C ASP A 275 -5.31 12.78 -7.18
N MET A 276 -5.48 13.85 -6.37
CA MET A 276 -6.15 13.76 -5.07
C MET A 276 -7.69 13.72 -5.20
N ALA A 277 -8.23 13.83 -6.41
CA ALA A 277 -9.63 13.62 -6.75
C ALA A 277 -9.72 12.91 -8.09
N GLY A 278 -10.52 11.87 -8.17
CA GLY A 278 -10.70 11.09 -9.38
C GLY A 278 -9.50 10.20 -9.72
N ASN A 279 -9.39 9.78 -10.96
CA ASN A 279 -8.49 8.78 -11.48
C ASN A 279 -8.72 7.42 -10.80
N VAL A 280 -8.06 7.13 -9.67
CA VAL A 280 -8.36 5.97 -8.84
C VAL A 280 -8.63 6.39 -7.39
N ALA A 281 -9.59 5.75 -6.75
CA ALA A 281 -9.77 5.87 -5.33
C ALA A 281 -8.60 5.18 -4.60
N GLU A 282 -8.26 5.60 -3.39
CA GLU A 282 -7.03 5.19 -2.75
C GLU A 282 -7.24 4.53 -1.40
N TRP A 283 -6.59 3.39 -1.21
CA TRP A 283 -6.55 2.71 0.08
C TRP A 283 -5.90 3.58 1.16
N THR A 284 -6.53 3.62 2.33
CA THR A 284 -5.93 4.17 3.56
C THR A 284 -5.65 3.07 4.59
N SER A 285 -4.87 3.37 5.63
CA SER A 285 -4.65 2.42 6.74
C SER A 285 -5.86 2.29 7.67
N THR A 286 -6.77 3.27 7.65
CA THR A 286 -7.88 3.40 8.59
C THR A 286 -9.00 2.39 8.31
N VAL A 287 -9.53 1.78 9.37
CA VAL A 287 -10.77 0.98 9.31
C VAL A 287 -11.96 1.91 9.10
N TYR A 288 -12.81 1.56 8.15
CA TYR A 288 -14.03 2.32 7.92
C TYR A 288 -15.09 1.99 8.98
N THR A 289 -15.65 3.04 9.58
CA THR A 289 -16.81 2.97 10.44
C THR A 289 -17.86 4.00 10.02
N ASP A 290 -19.12 3.66 10.15
CA ASP A 290 -20.23 4.60 9.86
C ASP A 290 -20.26 5.76 10.86
N ALA A 291 -19.77 5.55 12.09
CA ALA A 291 -19.61 6.59 13.11
C ALA A 291 -18.51 7.62 12.76
N GLY A 292 -17.67 7.32 11.77
CA GLY A 292 -16.64 8.25 11.31
C GLY A 292 -15.65 8.62 12.40
N VAL A 293 -15.37 9.92 12.52
CA VAL A 293 -14.44 10.48 13.51
C VAL A 293 -14.92 10.35 14.95
N ASP A 294 -16.23 10.23 15.18
CA ASP A 294 -16.80 10.09 16.53
C ASP A 294 -16.36 8.79 17.23
N ALA A 295 -15.92 7.80 16.44
CA ALA A 295 -15.37 6.56 16.97
C ALA A 295 -13.86 6.63 17.24
N MET A 296 -13.20 7.78 16.97
CA MET A 296 -11.76 7.95 17.04
C MET A 296 -11.37 8.84 18.23
N ASN A 297 -10.13 8.67 18.70
CA ASN A 297 -9.58 9.51 19.75
C ASN A 297 -9.19 10.88 19.17
N ASP A 298 -9.56 11.98 19.85
CA ASP A 298 -9.27 13.36 19.42
C ASP A 298 -7.77 13.65 19.24
N LEU A 299 -6.93 13.03 20.05
CA LEU A 299 -5.47 13.24 20.00
C LEU A 299 -4.79 12.42 18.88
N ASN A 300 -5.40 11.31 18.50
CA ASN A 300 -4.90 10.46 17.42
C ASN A 300 -6.10 9.84 16.69
N PRO A 301 -6.66 10.53 15.70
CA PRO A 301 -7.84 10.08 14.96
C PRO A 301 -7.46 8.93 14.01
N GLN A 302 -6.97 7.85 14.58
CA GLN A 302 -6.50 6.68 13.86
C GLN A 302 -7.18 5.44 14.40
N LEU A 303 -7.96 4.77 13.56
CA LEU A 303 -8.51 3.46 13.85
C LEU A 303 -7.84 2.45 12.93
N GLU A 304 -6.78 1.80 13.43
CA GLU A 304 -6.08 0.76 12.72
C GLU A 304 -6.46 -0.61 13.28
N TYR A 305 -6.90 -1.48 12.40
CA TYR A 305 -7.13 -2.88 12.69
C TYR A 305 -6.87 -3.73 11.46
N LYS A 306 -6.06 -4.74 11.57
CA LYS A 306 -5.86 -5.72 10.51
C LYS A 306 -6.77 -6.91 10.80
N ALA A 307 -7.88 -6.98 10.09
CA ALA A 307 -8.86 -8.03 10.30
C ALA A 307 -8.31 -9.41 9.88
N ALA A 308 -8.47 -10.39 10.73
CA ALA A 308 -8.20 -11.78 10.43
C ALA A 308 -9.26 -12.37 9.48
N LYS A 309 -9.00 -13.57 8.96
CA LYS A 309 -9.92 -14.23 8.03
C LYS A 309 -11.27 -14.51 8.70
N GLU A 310 -11.24 -14.85 9.97
CA GLU A 310 -12.38 -15.26 10.80
C GLU A 310 -13.18 -14.06 11.33
N ASP A 311 -12.62 -12.86 11.27
CA ASP A 311 -13.28 -11.66 11.77
C ASP A 311 -14.56 -11.33 11.01
N PRO A 312 -15.51 -10.66 11.65
CA PRO A 312 -16.72 -10.14 11.02
C PRO A 312 -16.39 -9.24 9.83
N TYR A 313 -17.24 -9.26 8.82
CA TYR A 313 -17.06 -8.44 7.61
C TYR A 313 -16.99 -6.93 7.91
N SER A 314 -17.68 -6.46 8.96
CA SER A 314 -17.62 -5.06 9.39
C SER A 314 -16.20 -4.59 9.73
N LEU A 315 -15.36 -5.44 10.31
CA LEU A 315 -13.98 -5.14 10.65
C LEU A 315 -13.03 -5.22 9.45
N LYS A 316 -13.47 -5.83 8.35
CA LYS A 316 -12.68 -5.98 7.10
C LYS A 316 -12.78 -4.77 6.18
N LYS A 317 -13.65 -3.82 6.48
CA LYS A 317 -13.82 -2.59 5.71
C LYS A 317 -12.65 -1.65 5.96
N LYS A 318 -12.02 -1.19 4.88
CA LYS A 318 -10.96 -0.16 4.91
C LYS A 318 -11.47 1.10 4.26
N SER A 319 -11.14 2.24 4.84
CA SER A 319 -11.50 3.53 4.25
C SER A 319 -10.74 3.76 2.94
N VAL A 320 -11.48 4.20 1.93
CA VAL A 320 -11.00 4.52 0.59
C VAL A 320 -11.40 5.96 0.28
N ARG A 321 -10.49 6.71 -0.30
CA ARG A 321 -10.63 8.16 -0.47
C ARG A 321 -10.40 8.59 -1.93
N GLY A 322 -10.87 9.81 -2.29
CA GLY A 322 -10.58 10.48 -3.55
C GLY A 322 -11.59 10.25 -4.66
N GLY A 323 -12.38 9.18 -4.60
CA GLY A 323 -13.21 8.76 -5.74
C GLY A 323 -12.37 8.35 -6.94
N SER A 324 -13.00 7.99 -8.04
CA SER A 324 -12.31 7.38 -9.18
C SER A 324 -12.95 7.80 -10.51
N TRP A 325 -12.33 7.35 -11.61
CA TRP A 325 -12.80 7.55 -12.99
C TRP A 325 -14.27 7.13 -13.24
N LYS A 326 -14.79 6.21 -12.44
CA LYS A 326 -16.19 5.74 -12.55
C LYS A 326 -17.18 6.53 -11.72
N ASP A 327 -16.71 7.38 -10.80
CA ASP A 327 -17.53 8.04 -9.80
C ASP A 327 -17.96 9.44 -10.27
N PRO A 328 -19.19 9.88 -9.96
CA PRO A 328 -19.65 11.23 -10.30
C PRO A 328 -18.97 12.29 -9.41
N GLU A 329 -19.13 13.55 -9.79
CA GLU A 329 -18.57 14.72 -9.10
C GLU A 329 -18.74 14.70 -7.58
N SER A 330 -19.94 14.34 -7.10
CA SER A 330 -20.23 14.33 -5.66
C SER A 330 -19.34 13.37 -4.86
N LEU A 331 -18.78 12.34 -5.51
CA LEU A 331 -17.99 11.29 -4.87
C LEU A 331 -16.47 11.53 -4.99
N ILE A 332 -16.03 12.55 -5.72
CA ILE A 332 -14.61 12.92 -5.83
C ILE A 332 -14.21 14.08 -4.92
N ARG A 333 -15.11 14.54 -4.05
CA ARG A 333 -14.85 15.61 -3.06
C ARG A 333 -13.85 15.16 -2.03
N SER A 334 -13.00 16.07 -1.54
CA SER A 334 -11.96 15.77 -0.55
C SER A 334 -12.50 15.15 0.74
N ALA A 335 -13.72 15.55 1.16
CA ALA A 335 -14.36 15.01 2.37
C ALA A 335 -15.12 13.70 2.14
N TRP A 336 -15.33 13.28 0.87
CA TRP A 336 -16.11 12.09 0.60
C TRP A 336 -15.42 10.84 1.13
N ARG A 337 -16.18 10.03 1.87
CA ARG A 337 -15.73 8.78 2.49
C ARG A 337 -16.41 7.59 1.84
N THR A 338 -15.63 6.60 1.48
CA THR A 338 -16.13 5.30 1.03
C THR A 338 -15.26 4.19 1.60
N TRP A 339 -15.61 2.96 1.31
CA TRP A 339 -14.89 1.80 1.80
C TRP A 339 -14.92 0.65 0.80
N GLU A 340 -13.97 -0.26 0.96
CA GLU A 340 -13.99 -1.57 0.34
C GLU A 340 -13.43 -2.61 1.34
N TYR A 341 -13.72 -3.87 1.12
CA TYR A 341 -13.14 -4.94 1.94
C TYR A 341 -11.65 -5.09 1.66
N GLN A 342 -10.85 -5.27 2.70
CA GLN A 342 -9.39 -5.31 2.62
C GLN A 342 -8.82 -6.38 1.65
N ASN A 343 -9.60 -7.41 1.34
CA ASN A 343 -9.25 -8.52 0.46
C ASN A 343 -9.91 -8.44 -0.93
N GLN A 344 -10.63 -7.36 -1.23
CA GLN A 344 -11.30 -7.17 -2.52
C GLN A 344 -10.53 -6.17 -3.38
N PRO A 345 -9.86 -6.62 -4.44
CA PRO A 345 -9.27 -5.74 -5.43
C PRO A 345 -10.34 -5.15 -6.34
N ARG A 346 -10.12 -3.93 -6.85
CA ARG A 346 -11.03 -3.25 -7.77
C ARG A 346 -10.26 -2.59 -8.91
N SER A 347 -10.91 -2.46 -10.06
CA SER A 347 -10.36 -1.78 -11.24
C SER A 347 -10.30 -0.24 -11.09
N TYR A 348 -10.83 0.29 -10.02
CA TYR A 348 -10.92 1.70 -9.71
C TYR A 348 -10.32 2.08 -8.36
N ILE A 349 -9.63 1.15 -7.68
CA ILE A 349 -8.94 1.39 -6.42
C ILE A 349 -7.45 1.12 -6.58
N GLY A 350 -6.64 2.11 -6.26
CA GLY A 350 -5.20 2.08 -6.15
C GLY A 350 -4.73 2.50 -4.75
N PHE A 351 -3.55 3.08 -4.64
CA PHE A 351 -3.02 3.59 -3.38
C PHE A 351 -1.86 4.55 -3.58
N ARG A 352 -1.56 5.32 -2.54
CA ARG A 352 -0.30 6.07 -2.41
C ARG A 352 0.40 5.75 -1.11
N CYS A 353 1.72 5.91 -1.09
CA CYS A 353 2.52 5.73 0.11
C CYS A 353 2.85 7.07 0.75
N VAL A 354 2.85 7.10 2.09
CA VAL A 354 3.34 8.21 2.88
C VAL A 354 4.49 7.77 3.77
N ARG A 355 5.24 8.73 4.28
CA ARG A 355 6.31 8.51 5.24
C ARG A 355 6.34 9.67 6.22
N SER A 356 6.35 9.35 7.51
CA SER A 356 6.49 10.38 8.55
C SER A 356 7.89 11.01 8.48
N LEU A 357 7.98 12.31 8.75
CA LEU A 357 9.26 12.97 8.88
C LEU A 357 9.86 12.62 10.25
N ALA A 358 11.16 12.31 10.28
CA ALA A 358 11.88 12.22 11.52
C ALA A 358 11.93 13.63 12.16
N SER A 359 11.68 13.73 13.48
CA SER A 359 11.80 15.00 14.18
C SER A 359 13.19 15.59 13.98
N PRO A 360 13.33 16.91 13.70
CA PRO A 360 14.63 17.58 13.56
C PRO A 360 15.56 17.40 14.76
N SER A 361 15.02 17.13 15.94
CA SER A 361 15.79 16.87 17.16
C SER A 361 16.61 15.57 17.12
N SER A 362 16.31 14.65 16.22
CA SER A 362 17.06 13.38 16.06
C SER A 362 18.24 13.49 15.09
N VAL A 363 18.29 14.54 14.29
CA VAL A 363 19.39 14.78 13.34
C VAL A 363 20.38 15.76 13.98
N LYS A 364 21.41 15.26 14.65
CA LYS A 364 22.56 16.11 15.03
C LYS A 364 23.15 16.69 13.75
N GLN A 365 22.95 17.98 13.52
CA GLN A 365 23.62 18.70 12.45
C GLN A 365 25.14 18.48 12.58
N LYS A 366 25.74 17.78 11.63
CA LYS A 366 27.20 17.79 11.46
C LYS A 366 27.61 19.24 11.21
N LYS A 367 28.16 19.90 12.21
CA LYS A 367 28.83 21.18 12.00
C LYS A 367 29.90 20.95 10.92
N SER A 368 29.73 21.57 9.78
CA SER A 368 30.78 21.62 8.76
C SER A 368 31.97 22.34 9.37
N LYS A 369 33.06 21.64 9.66
CA LYS A 369 34.36 22.28 9.89
C LYS A 369 34.78 22.86 8.54
N LYS A 370 34.58 24.16 8.35
CA LYS A 370 35.31 24.90 7.36
C LYS A 370 36.81 24.81 7.70
N ARG A 371 37.59 24.28 6.83
CA ARG A 371 39.01 24.58 6.68
C ARG A 371 39.16 25.45 5.44
#